data_1f9b3e7d53ee08261ca5efbe9493cbf1
#
_entry.id   1f9b3e7d53ee08261ca5efbe9493cbf1
#
_cell.length_a   1.000
_cell.length_b   1.000
_cell.length_c   1.000
_cell.angle_alpha   90.00
_cell.angle_beta   90.00
_cell.angle_gamma   90.00
#
_symmetry.space_group_name_H-M   'P 1'
#
loop_
_entity.id
_entity.type
_entity.pdbx_description
1 polymer ?
#
loop_
_entity_poly.entity_id
_entity_poly.type
_entity_poly.pdbx_seq_one_letter_code
_entity_poly.pdbx_strand_id
1 'polypeptide(L)'
;MTEKNSKKPAVNIVQIILTIFLVGAAFAIGSMWTELKLLKSGKGTAVNQPTQEAASPQPEEGPLSDEQWQEVLADPVYSEGDEKAQVTLVEFTDYQCPFCKRHFDQTEDQLQSEYIKTGKVRWVIRDLPLSFHQNAHLAAEAARCAGDQNKYKAMHDQLFETQTAWGESATAKTVFSGYAKTLGLNGAAFDQCLTGGKYKDAVDADLALATKIGANGTPTFYVNGQPLVGAQPLAAFKALIDAALQ
;
A
#
# COMPACT_ATOMS: atom_id res chain seq x y z
N MET A 1 43.30 66.60 -36.67
CA MET A 1 42.41 65.47 -36.34
C MET A 1 43.06 64.76 -35.12
N THR A 2 42.54 64.99 -33.95
CA THR A 2 43.11 64.47 -32.68
C THR A 2 42.16 63.41 -32.16
N GLU A 3 42.59 62.17 -32.21
CA GLU A 3 41.85 61.02 -31.75
C GLU A 3 41.86 60.92 -30.22
N LYS A 4 40.68 61.02 -29.61
CA LYS A 4 40.48 60.99 -28.12
C LYS A 4 40.37 59.57 -27.66
N ASN A 5 41.47 59.02 -27.16
CA ASN A 5 41.55 57.65 -26.63
C ASN A 5 40.83 57.57 -25.26
N SER A 6 39.60 57.02 -25.25
CA SER A 6 38.79 56.81 -24.04
C SER A 6 39.21 55.48 -23.40
N LYS A 7 40.02 55.57 -22.32
CA LYS A 7 40.32 54.40 -21.45
C LYS A 7 39.06 54.05 -20.66
N LYS A 8 38.51 52.84 -20.90
CA LYS A 8 37.48 52.26 -20.02
C LYS A 8 38.06 51.98 -18.61
N PRO A 9 37.31 52.30 -17.54
CA PRO A 9 37.81 52.05 -16.18
C PRO A 9 37.94 50.54 -15.97
N ALA A 10 39.14 50.10 -15.49
CA ALA A 10 39.40 48.72 -15.10
C ALA A 10 38.56 48.41 -13.83
N VAL A 11 37.65 47.49 -13.95
CA VAL A 11 36.84 47.03 -12.80
C VAL A 11 37.73 46.19 -11.90
N ASN A 12 37.90 46.66 -10.65
CA ASN A 12 38.78 46.02 -9.68
C ASN A 12 38.09 44.77 -9.12
N ILE A 13 38.55 43.58 -9.51
CA ILE A 13 37.99 42.29 -9.10
C ILE A 13 37.87 42.19 -7.55
N VAL A 14 38.82 42.79 -6.82
CA VAL A 14 38.78 42.82 -5.35
C VAL A 14 37.53 43.59 -4.84
N GLN A 15 37.16 44.69 -5.52
CA GLN A 15 35.98 45.47 -5.16
C GLN A 15 34.68 44.68 -5.44
N ILE A 16 34.62 43.88 -6.52
CA ILE A 16 33.46 43.04 -6.83
C ILE A 16 33.31 41.93 -5.77
N ILE A 17 34.41 41.26 -5.38
CA ILE A 17 34.37 40.22 -4.36
C ILE A 17 33.94 40.78 -3.00
N LEU A 18 34.46 41.96 -2.61
CA LEU A 18 34.08 42.63 -1.36
C LEU A 18 32.59 43.04 -1.35
N THR A 19 32.04 43.48 -2.49
CA THR A 19 30.61 43.83 -2.58
C THR A 19 29.71 42.60 -2.50
N ILE A 20 30.08 41.50 -3.12
CA ILE A 20 29.35 40.23 -3.03
C ILE A 20 29.36 39.70 -1.58
N PHE A 21 30.50 39.79 -0.89
CA PHE A 21 30.60 39.38 0.52
C PHE A 21 29.75 40.24 1.46
N LEU A 22 29.70 41.56 1.24
CA LEU A 22 28.91 42.49 2.03
C LEU A 22 27.37 42.26 1.81
N VAL A 23 26.96 42.02 0.58
CA VAL A 23 25.54 41.71 0.26
C VAL A 23 25.15 40.36 0.86
N GLY A 24 26.01 39.33 0.76
CA GLY A 24 25.80 38.01 1.36
C GLY A 24 25.68 38.06 2.89
N ALA A 25 26.53 38.82 3.55
CA ALA A 25 26.49 39.01 5.01
C ALA A 25 25.24 39.76 5.47
N ALA A 26 24.78 40.78 4.73
CA ALA A 26 23.57 41.52 5.03
C ALA A 26 22.32 40.62 4.88
N PHE A 27 22.32 39.72 3.88
CA PHE A 27 21.22 38.77 3.67
C PHE A 27 21.17 37.72 4.79
N ALA A 28 22.32 37.19 5.22
CA ALA A 28 22.38 36.21 6.30
C ALA A 28 21.93 36.82 7.66
N ILE A 29 22.33 38.07 7.96
CA ILE A 29 21.90 38.78 9.18
C ILE A 29 20.40 39.09 9.11
N GLY A 30 19.87 39.48 7.94
CA GLY A 30 18.46 39.79 7.75
C GLY A 30 17.56 38.53 7.94
N SER A 31 17.97 37.36 7.44
CA SER A 31 17.23 36.12 7.63
C SER A 31 17.20 35.64 9.08
N MET A 32 18.33 35.74 9.80
CA MET A 32 18.38 35.42 11.23
C MET A 32 17.50 36.33 12.10
N TRP A 33 17.42 37.63 11.75
CA TRP A 33 16.54 38.56 12.48
C TRP A 33 15.06 38.30 12.27
N THR A 34 14.69 37.81 11.10
CA THR A 34 13.29 37.43 10.78
C THR A 34 12.90 36.19 11.57
N GLU A 35 13.73 35.18 11.67
CA GLU A 35 13.48 33.98 12.49
C GLU A 35 13.38 34.31 14.00
N LEU A 36 14.25 35.18 14.51
CA LEU A 36 14.21 35.61 15.91
C LEU A 36 12.95 36.40 16.25
N LYS A 37 12.40 37.21 15.32
CA LYS A 37 11.13 37.91 15.51
C LYS A 37 9.93 36.97 15.51
N LEU A 38 9.96 35.93 14.64
CA LEU A 38 8.91 34.88 14.59
C LEU A 38 8.86 34.04 15.86
N LEU A 39 10.01 33.70 16.41
CA LEU A 39 10.12 32.97 17.68
C LEU A 39 9.63 33.78 18.88
N LYS A 40 9.86 35.11 18.90
CA LYS A 40 9.39 36.00 19.97
C LYS A 40 7.90 36.37 19.88
N SER A 41 7.28 36.25 18.70
CA SER A 41 5.86 36.58 18.52
C SER A 41 4.88 35.45 18.83
N GLY A 42 5.37 34.27 19.27
CA GLY A 42 4.52 33.11 19.60
C GLY A 42 3.73 32.52 18.41
N LYS A 43 3.97 32.99 17.19
CA LYS A 43 3.46 32.40 15.95
C LYS A 43 4.56 31.55 15.32
N GLY A 44 4.92 30.47 16.01
CA GLY A 44 5.75 29.44 15.42
C GLY A 44 5.03 28.86 14.20
N THR A 45 5.55 29.16 13.00
CA THR A 45 5.29 28.31 11.83
C THR A 45 5.82 26.95 12.21
N ALA A 46 4.90 26.01 12.39
CA ALA A 46 5.23 24.59 12.49
C ALA A 46 6.13 24.27 11.30
N VAL A 47 7.38 23.89 11.58
CA VAL A 47 8.22 23.20 10.63
C VAL A 47 7.36 22.02 10.15
N ASN A 48 7.04 21.99 8.86
CA ASN A 48 6.42 20.83 8.22
C ASN A 48 7.36 19.64 8.47
N GLN A 49 7.16 18.93 9.59
CA GLN A 49 7.34 17.50 9.57
C GLN A 49 6.51 17.01 8.39
N PRO A 50 6.99 16.05 7.58
CA PRO A 50 6.12 15.40 6.62
C PRO A 50 4.90 14.94 7.44
N THR A 51 3.80 15.64 7.26
CA THR A 51 2.53 15.27 7.82
C THR A 51 2.35 13.83 7.36
N GLN A 52 2.39 12.87 8.28
CA GLN A 52 1.68 11.64 8.03
C GLN A 52 0.32 12.14 7.56
N GLU A 53 0.05 11.92 6.29
CA GLU A 53 -1.23 12.19 5.68
C GLU A 53 -2.23 11.51 6.59
N ALA A 54 -2.91 12.31 7.39
CA ALA A 54 -3.92 11.82 8.31
C ALA A 54 -4.90 11.07 7.41
N ALA A 55 -4.96 9.77 7.59
CA ALA A 55 -5.99 8.96 6.96
C ALA A 55 -7.30 9.71 7.14
N SER A 56 -7.95 10.03 6.03
CA SER A 56 -9.28 10.63 6.05
C SER A 56 -10.11 9.87 7.07
N PRO A 57 -10.94 10.53 7.90
CA PRO A 57 -11.79 9.81 8.85
C PRO A 57 -12.66 8.86 8.03
N GLN A 58 -12.26 7.59 8.03
CA GLN A 58 -13.09 6.52 7.50
C GLN A 58 -14.27 6.38 8.45
N PRO A 59 -15.47 6.05 7.95
CA PRO A 59 -16.58 5.69 8.81
C PRO A 59 -16.06 4.68 9.82
N GLU A 60 -16.35 4.88 11.10
CA GLU A 60 -16.03 3.91 12.15
C GLU A 60 -16.85 2.65 11.83
N GLU A 61 -16.25 1.72 11.11
CA GLU A 61 -16.81 0.41 10.89
C GLU A 61 -16.76 -0.31 12.24
N GLY A 62 -17.93 -0.52 12.82
CA GLY A 62 -18.05 -1.32 14.04
C GLY A 62 -17.71 -2.79 13.78
N PRO A 63 -17.63 -3.61 14.83
CA PRO A 63 -17.48 -5.05 14.67
C PRO A 63 -18.57 -5.62 13.77
N LEU A 64 -18.22 -6.62 12.95
CA LEU A 64 -19.19 -7.35 12.16
C LEU A 64 -20.18 -8.09 13.06
N SER A 65 -21.44 -8.17 12.65
CA SER A 65 -22.39 -9.07 13.32
C SER A 65 -21.97 -10.54 13.10
N ASP A 66 -22.47 -11.44 13.95
CA ASP A 66 -22.19 -12.88 13.79
C ASP A 66 -22.58 -13.39 12.39
N GLU A 67 -23.71 -12.93 11.85
CA GLU A 67 -24.16 -13.30 10.50
C GLU A 67 -23.17 -12.80 9.42
N GLN A 68 -22.77 -11.54 9.48
CA GLN A 68 -21.79 -10.97 8.56
C GLN A 68 -20.44 -11.70 8.67
N TRP A 69 -20.02 -12.03 9.90
CA TRP A 69 -18.79 -12.77 10.12
C TRP A 69 -18.83 -14.16 9.49
N GLN A 70 -19.95 -14.90 9.62
CA GLN A 70 -20.11 -16.19 8.97
C GLN A 70 -20.08 -16.08 7.44
N GLU A 71 -20.71 -15.04 6.86
CA GLU A 71 -20.62 -14.80 5.41
C GLU A 71 -19.19 -14.52 4.95
N VAL A 72 -18.44 -13.74 5.73
CA VAL A 72 -17.03 -13.43 5.44
C VAL A 72 -16.15 -14.67 5.51
N LEU A 73 -16.48 -15.65 6.33
CA LEU A 73 -15.73 -16.92 6.44
C LEU A 73 -16.14 -17.98 5.43
N ALA A 74 -17.30 -17.84 4.77
CA ALA A 74 -17.80 -18.81 3.79
C ALA A 74 -17.01 -18.70 2.47
N ASP A 75 -16.60 -19.84 1.92
CA ASP A 75 -15.91 -19.96 0.61
C ASP A 75 -14.77 -18.93 0.37
N PRO A 76 -13.78 -18.84 1.25
CA PRO A 76 -12.69 -17.90 1.07
C PRO A 76 -11.87 -18.23 -0.19
N VAL A 77 -11.31 -17.19 -0.82
CA VAL A 77 -10.43 -17.42 -1.98
C VAL A 77 -9.17 -18.18 -1.60
N TYR A 78 -8.67 -17.91 -0.41
CA TYR A 78 -7.50 -18.59 0.17
C TYR A 78 -7.57 -18.60 1.69
N SER A 79 -7.05 -19.66 2.28
CA SER A 79 -6.92 -19.77 3.73
C SER A 79 -5.61 -20.50 4.07
N GLU A 80 -4.89 -19.99 5.06
CA GLU A 80 -3.65 -20.55 5.59
C GLU A 80 -3.66 -20.55 7.13
N GLY A 81 -2.94 -21.49 7.73
CA GLY A 81 -2.91 -21.70 9.17
C GLY A 81 -3.83 -22.83 9.63
N ASP A 82 -3.95 -22.99 10.94
CA ASP A 82 -4.82 -24.02 11.52
C ASP A 82 -6.30 -23.61 11.39
N GLU A 83 -7.12 -24.46 10.79
CA GLU A 83 -8.58 -24.22 10.70
C GLU A 83 -9.26 -24.09 12.08
N LYS A 84 -8.63 -24.62 13.14
CA LYS A 84 -9.09 -24.56 14.53
C LYS A 84 -8.41 -23.45 15.33
N ALA A 85 -7.63 -22.58 14.66
CA ALA A 85 -7.00 -21.45 15.34
C ALA A 85 -8.05 -20.61 16.09
N GLN A 86 -7.70 -20.18 17.29
CA GLN A 86 -8.57 -19.35 18.14
C GLN A 86 -8.89 -18.00 17.49
N VAL A 87 -7.98 -17.50 16.65
CA VAL A 87 -8.12 -16.22 15.98
C VAL A 87 -8.15 -16.43 14.48
N THR A 88 -9.11 -15.79 13.80
CA THR A 88 -9.12 -15.68 12.35
C THR A 88 -8.87 -14.23 11.95
N LEU A 89 -7.87 -14.04 11.09
CA LEU A 89 -7.56 -12.77 10.43
C LEU A 89 -8.07 -12.85 8.99
N VAL A 90 -9.07 -12.05 8.65
CA VAL A 90 -9.55 -11.89 7.28
C VAL A 90 -8.94 -10.63 6.70
N GLU A 91 -8.45 -10.72 5.47
CA GLU A 91 -7.92 -9.61 4.69
C GLU A 91 -8.73 -9.43 3.41
N PHE A 92 -9.31 -8.24 3.23
CA PHE A 92 -9.82 -7.79 1.94
C PHE A 92 -8.72 -7.01 1.23
N THR A 93 -8.27 -7.54 0.10
CA THR A 93 -7.05 -7.06 -0.57
C THR A 93 -7.29 -6.70 -2.04
N ASP A 94 -6.45 -5.79 -2.55
CA ASP A 94 -6.36 -5.40 -3.96
C ASP A 94 -4.89 -5.44 -4.38
N TYR A 95 -4.58 -6.31 -5.33
CA TYR A 95 -3.20 -6.51 -5.79
C TYR A 95 -2.57 -5.28 -6.44
N GLN A 96 -3.37 -4.32 -6.93
CA GLN A 96 -2.86 -3.08 -7.51
C GLN A 96 -2.79 -1.93 -6.50
N CYS A 97 -3.38 -2.07 -5.31
CA CYS A 97 -3.38 -1.04 -4.29
C CYS A 97 -1.98 -0.85 -3.68
N PRO A 98 -1.43 0.37 -3.65
CA PRO A 98 -0.12 0.63 -3.05
C PRO A 98 -0.10 0.40 -1.53
N PHE A 99 -1.24 0.53 -0.86
CA PHE A 99 -1.34 0.27 0.58
C PHE A 99 -1.36 -1.24 0.87
N CYS A 100 -1.99 -2.08 0.02
CA CYS A 100 -1.88 -3.54 0.13
C CYS A 100 -0.42 -3.99 -0.10
N LYS A 101 0.25 -3.41 -1.10
CA LYS A 101 1.69 -3.64 -1.32
C LYS A 101 2.52 -3.26 -0.09
N ARG A 102 2.21 -2.14 0.55
CA ARG A 102 2.90 -1.72 1.79
C ARG A 102 2.68 -2.71 2.93
N HIS A 103 1.47 -3.23 3.11
CA HIS A 103 1.18 -4.29 4.08
C HIS A 103 2.00 -5.54 3.80
N PHE A 104 1.98 -6.01 2.57
CA PHE A 104 2.78 -7.15 2.10
C PHE A 104 4.28 -6.96 2.43
N ASP A 105 4.86 -5.81 2.07
CA ASP A 105 6.30 -5.55 2.26
C ASP A 105 6.73 -5.39 3.71
N GLN A 106 5.87 -4.89 4.59
CA GLN A 106 6.27 -4.42 5.92
C GLN A 106 5.72 -5.24 7.08
N THR A 107 4.62 -5.98 6.88
CA THR A 107 3.87 -6.57 7.99
C THR A 107 3.57 -8.05 7.79
N GLU A 108 3.23 -8.48 6.58
CA GLU A 108 2.73 -9.83 6.30
C GLU A 108 3.70 -10.92 6.74
N ASP A 109 4.99 -10.83 6.40
CA ASP A 109 6.00 -11.83 6.77
C ASP A 109 6.09 -12.04 8.29
N GLN A 110 5.92 -10.97 9.06
CA GLN A 110 5.96 -11.03 10.51
C GLN A 110 4.68 -11.67 11.07
N LEU A 111 3.51 -11.37 10.50
CA LEU A 111 2.25 -12.05 10.84
C LEU A 111 2.33 -13.53 10.51
N GLN A 112 2.89 -13.87 9.35
CA GLN A 112 3.12 -15.25 8.93
C GLN A 112 3.98 -16.02 9.95
N SER A 113 5.12 -15.46 10.32
CA SER A 113 6.09 -16.15 11.18
C SER A 113 5.66 -16.21 12.65
N GLU A 114 5.03 -15.16 13.18
CA GLU A 114 4.71 -15.06 14.60
C GLU A 114 3.36 -15.70 14.98
N TYR A 115 2.41 -15.74 14.04
CA TYR A 115 1.03 -16.13 14.32
C TYR A 115 0.48 -17.25 13.43
N ILE A 116 0.61 -17.13 12.09
CA ILE A 116 -0.06 -18.05 11.16
C ILE A 116 0.67 -19.40 11.16
N LYS A 117 1.99 -19.43 10.93
CA LYS A 117 2.80 -20.65 10.94
C LYS A 117 2.91 -21.30 12.31
N THR A 118 2.59 -20.58 13.38
CA THR A 118 2.55 -21.10 14.74
C THR A 118 1.19 -21.72 15.10
N GLY A 119 0.21 -21.66 14.20
CA GLY A 119 -1.15 -22.18 14.42
C GLY A 119 -2.04 -21.32 15.33
N LYS A 120 -1.59 -20.13 15.73
CA LYS A 120 -2.38 -19.21 16.57
C LYS A 120 -3.46 -18.49 15.78
N VAL A 121 -3.20 -18.20 14.50
CA VAL A 121 -4.07 -17.44 13.61
C VAL A 121 -4.31 -18.23 12.33
N ARG A 122 -5.58 -18.31 11.93
CA ARG A 122 -5.99 -18.66 10.58
C ARG A 122 -6.08 -17.38 9.76
N TRP A 123 -5.34 -17.30 8.65
CA TRP A 123 -5.44 -16.19 7.71
C TRP A 123 -6.36 -16.54 6.55
N VAL A 124 -7.26 -15.64 6.21
CA VAL A 124 -8.25 -15.77 5.15
C VAL A 124 -8.14 -14.57 4.24
N ILE A 125 -8.09 -14.78 2.93
CA ILE A 125 -8.05 -13.71 1.92
C ILE A 125 -9.39 -13.63 1.20
N ARG A 126 -9.82 -12.39 0.94
CA ARG A 126 -10.95 -11.98 0.10
C ARG A 126 -10.48 -10.95 -0.91
N ASP A 127 -11.05 -11.00 -2.11
CA ASP A 127 -10.74 -10.02 -3.15
C ASP A 127 -11.57 -8.74 -2.97
N LEU A 128 -10.92 -7.59 -3.09
CA LEU A 128 -11.58 -6.28 -3.14
C LEU A 128 -10.91 -5.39 -4.20
N PRO A 129 -10.99 -5.75 -5.49
CA PRO A 129 -10.41 -4.95 -6.56
C PRO A 129 -11.16 -3.63 -6.71
N LEU A 130 -10.49 -2.51 -6.43
CA LEU A 130 -11.10 -1.19 -6.51
C LEU A 130 -11.27 -0.77 -7.97
N SER A 131 -12.41 -0.19 -8.31
CA SER A 131 -12.81 0.08 -9.70
C SER A 131 -11.91 1.05 -10.47
N PHE A 132 -11.11 1.86 -9.77
CA PHE A 132 -10.13 2.76 -10.38
C PHE A 132 -8.75 2.12 -10.62
N HIS A 133 -8.55 0.90 -10.21
CA HIS A 133 -7.36 0.10 -10.48
C HIS A 133 -7.62 -0.82 -11.67
N GLN A 134 -7.13 -0.44 -12.84
CA GLN A 134 -7.51 -1.07 -14.12
C GLN A 134 -7.22 -2.57 -14.24
N ASN A 135 -6.20 -3.08 -13.52
CA ASN A 135 -5.77 -4.47 -13.60
C ASN A 135 -6.03 -5.26 -12.30
N ALA A 136 -6.60 -4.65 -11.27
CA ALA A 136 -6.82 -5.29 -9.97
C ALA A 136 -7.72 -6.51 -10.07
N HIS A 137 -8.84 -6.40 -10.80
CA HIS A 137 -9.78 -7.51 -11.00
C HIS A 137 -9.11 -8.68 -11.72
N LEU A 138 -8.36 -8.40 -12.79
CA LEU A 138 -7.64 -9.42 -13.54
C LEU A 138 -6.52 -10.09 -12.70
N ALA A 139 -5.88 -9.34 -11.80
CA ALA A 139 -4.87 -9.87 -10.88
C ALA A 139 -5.50 -10.82 -9.85
N ALA A 140 -6.67 -10.47 -9.30
CA ALA A 140 -7.44 -11.35 -8.43
C ALA A 140 -7.82 -12.66 -9.13
N GLU A 141 -8.33 -12.58 -10.35
CA GLU A 141 -8.61 -13.78 -11.17
C GLU A 141 -7.34 -14.62 -11.42
N ALA A 142 -6.20 -13.97 -11.67
CA ALA A 142 -4.93 -14.68 -11.88
C ALA A 142 -4.48 -15.45 -10.63
N ALA A 143 -4.61 -14.85 -9.44
CA ALA A 143 -4.30 -15.53 -8.19
C ALA A 143 -5.20 -16.75 -7.97
N ARG A 144 -6.50 -16.62 -8.21
CA ARG A 144 -7.47 -17.73 -8.15
C ARG A 144 -7.16 -18.82 -9.17
N CYS A 145 -6.83 -18.47 -10.42
CA CYS A 145 -6.43 -19.44 -11.45
C CYS A 145 -5.17 -20.22 -11.07
N ALA A 146 -4.22 -19.57 -10.39
CA ALA A 146 -3.06 -20.26 -9.83
C ALA A 146 -3.45 -21.19 -8.66
N GLY A 147 -4.48 -20.82 -7.91
CA GLY A 147 -5.07 -21.63 -6.85
C GLY A 147 -5.59 -22.98 -7.32
N ASP A 148 -6.15 -23.09 -8.53
CA ASP A 148 -6.54 -24.37 -9.17
C ASP A 148 -5.40 -25.39 -9.24
N GLN A 149 -4.17 -24.88 -9.17
CA GLN A 149 -2.94 -25.70 -9.24
C GLN A 149 -2.12 -25.64 -7.93
N ASN A 150 -2.78 -25.30 -6.80
CA ASN A 150 -2.16 -25.17 -5.47
C ASN A 150 -1.02 -24.11 -5.42
N LYS A 151 -1.13 -23.05 -6.22
CA LYS A 151 -0.14 -21.97 -6.32
C LYS A 151 -0.71 -20.59 -6.03
N TYR A 152 -1.85 -20.51 -5.30
CA TYR A 152 -2.44 -19.22 -4.95
C TYR A 152 -1.42 -18.31 -4.26
N LYS A 153 -0.84 -18.76 -3.13
CA LYS A 153 0.11 -17.92 -2.36
C LYS A 153 1.34 -17.53 -3.18
N ALA A 154 1.86 -18.44 -4.00
CA ALA A 154 3.00 -18.12 -4.86
C ALA A 154 2.66 -17.05 -5.92
N MET A 155 1.46 -17.07 -6.48
CA MET A 155 0.99 -16.03 -7.40
C MET A 155 0.67 -14.73 -6.66
N HIS A 156 0.07 -14.79 -5.49
CA HIS A 156 -0.17 -13.66 -4.60
C HIS A 156 1.14 -12.89 -4.33
N ASP A 157 2.19 -13.61 -3.91
CA ASP A 157 3.49 -13.01 -3.64
C ASP A 157 4.09 -12.37 -4.90
N GLN A 158 4.08 -13.11 -6.01
CA GLN A 158 4.59 -12.63 -7.28
C GLN A 158 3.87 -11.36 -7.77
N LEU A 159 2.55 -11.27 -7.59
CA LEU A 159 1.76 -10.10 -7.96
C LEU A 159 2.17 -8.88 -7.14
N PHE A 160 2.30 -9.02 -5.82
CA PHE A 160 2.75 -7.91 -4.99
C PHE A 160 4.21 -7.55 -5.22
N GLU A 161 5.12 -8.50 -5.27
CA GLU A 161 6.55 -8.24 -5.51
C GLU A 161 6.80 -7.43 -6.78
N THR A 162 6.00 -7.68 -7.81
CA THR A 162 6.18 -7.08 -9.13
C THR A 162 5.07 -6.10 -9.51
N GLN A 163 4.31 -5.57 -8.55
CA GLN A 163 3.14 -4.72 -8.78
C GLN A 163 3.39 -3.61 -9.81
N THR A 164 4.54 -2.94 -9.76
CA THR A 164 4.89 -1.86 -10.69
C THR A 164 5.08 -2.31 -12.14
N ALA A 165 5.35 -3.59 -12.37
CA ALA A 165 5.56 -4.13 -13.72
C ALA A 165 4.25 -4.34 -14.48
N TRP A 166 3.14 -4.53 -13.78
CA TRP A 166 1.87 -4.86 -14.40
C TRP A 166 0.71 -3.90 -14.03
N GLY A 167 0.81 -3.18 -12.90
CA GLY A 167 -0.29 -2.38 -12.36
C GLY A 167 -0.92 -1.44 -13.41
N GLU A 168 -0.11 -0.68 -14.14
CA GLU A 168 -0.56 0.24 -15.20
C GLU A 168 -0.34 -0.33 -16.62
N SER A 169 -0.06 -1.63 -16.75
CA SER A 169 0.28 -2.24 -18.03
C SER A 169 -0.97 -2.62 -18.84
N ALA A 170 -1.04 -2.20 -20.08
CA ALA A 170 -2.04 -2.68 -21.02
C ALA A 170 -1.90 -4.18 -21.38
N THR A 171 -0.77 -4.80 -21.02
CA THR A 171 -0.45 -6.20 -21.28
C THR A 171 -0.36 -7.04 -20.00
N ALA A 172 -1.00 -6.62 -18.91
CA ALA A 172 -0.98 -7.30 -17.61
C ALA A 172 -1.28 -8.80 -17.74
N LYS A 173 -2.26 -9.18 -18.55
CA LYS A 173 -2.59 -10.58 -18.82
C LYS A 173 -1.42 -11.40 -19.32
N THR A 174 -0.64 -10.86 -20.27
CA THR A 174 0.56 -11.52 -20.79
C THR A 174 1.63 -11.65 -19.71
N VAL A 175 1.75 -10.64 -18.86
CA VAL A 175 2.65 -10.65 -17.69
C VAL A 175 2.27 -11.79 -16.74
N PHE A 176 0.98 -11.93 -16.42
CA PHE A 176 0.49 -13.00 -15.54
C PHE A 176 0.68 -14.40 -16.12
N SER A 177 0.50 -14.58 -17.44
CA SER A 177 0.86 -15.85 -18.11
C SER A 177 2.37 -16.16 -17.98
N GLY A 178 3.21 -15.12 -18.00
CA GLY A 178 4.65 -15.24 -17.74
C GLY A 178 4.94 -15.71 -16.30
N TYR A 179 4.22 -15.15 -15.32
CA TYR A 179 4.35 -15.58 -13.92
C TYR A 179 3.91 -17.02 -13.70
N ALA A 180 2.78 -17.43 -14.30
CA ALA A 180 2.33 -18.81 -14.25
C ALA A 180 3.42 -19.78 -14.71
N LYS A 181 4.12 -19.44 -15.82
CA LYS A 181 5.25 -20.24 -16.33
C LYS A 181 6.42 -20.27 -15.34
N THR A 182 6.79 -19.12 -14.77
CA THR A 182 7.88 -19.01 -13.79
C THR A 182 7.59 -19.83 -12.53
N LEU A 183 6.34 -19.84 -12.08
CA LEU A 183 5.87 -20.59 -10.92
C LEU A 183 5.67 -22.09 -11.19
N GLY A 184 5.95 -22.56 -12.43
CA GLY A 184 5.86 -23.97 -12.82
C GLY A 184 4.41 -24.48 -12.99
N LEU A 185 3.46 -23.58 -13.26
CA LEU A 185 2.08 -23.92 -13.55
C LEU A 185 1.93 -24.52 -14.95
N ASN A 186 0.87 -25.31 -15.16
CA ASN A 186 0.42 -25.62 -16.50
C ASN A 186 -0.12 -24.34 -17.16
N GLY A 187 0.69 -23.70 -18.01
CA GLY A 187 0.38 -22.43 -18.63
C GLY A 187 -0.92 -22.47 -19.46
N ALA A 188 -1.16 -23.55 -20.21
CA ALA A 188 -2.38 -23.68 -21.02
C ALA A 188 -3.66 -23.68 -20.15
N ALA A 189 -3.65 -24.43 -19.04
CA ALA A 189 -4.75 -24.46 -18.10
C ALA A 189 -4.96 -23.10 -17.41
N PHE A 190 -3.85 -22.43 -17.02
CA PHE A 190 -3.89 -21.10 -16.45
C PHE A 190 -4.46 -20.07 -17.43
N ASP A 191 -3.96 -20.05 -18.68
CA ASP A 191 -4.43 -19.14 -19.71
C ASP A 191 -5.89 -19.37 -20.07
N GLN A 192 -6.36 -20.63 -20.11
CA GLN A 192 -7.76 -20.97 -20.32
C GLN A 192 -8.63 -20.43 -19.19
N CYS A 193 -8.21 -20.60 -17.93
CA CYS A 193 -8.89 -20.09 -16.75
C CYS A 193 -9.02 -18.57 -16.81
N LEU A 194 -7.89 -17.87 -16.98
CA LEU A 194 -7.83 -16.41 -16.96
C LEU A 194 -8.51 -15.76 -18.16
N THR A 195 -8.40 -16.38 -19.36
CA THR A 195 -9.04 -15.87 -20.59
C THR A 195 -10.52 -16.15 -20.59
N GLY A 196 -10.92 -17.27 -20.02
CA GLY A 196 -12.33 -17.65 -19.90
C GLY A 196 -13.07 -16.91 -18.78
N GLY A 197 -12.39 -16.11 -17.98
CA GLY A 197 -13.00 -15.41 -16.84
C GLY A 197 -13.60 -16.36 -15.80
N LYS A 198 -12.97 -17.53 -15.59
CA LYS A 198 -13.48 -18.58 -14.69
C LYS A 198 -13.86 -18.05 -13.30
N TYR A 199 -13.11 -17.08 -12.80
CA TYR A 199 -13.29 -16.53 -11.47
C TYR A 199 -13.88 -15.12 -11.43
N LYS A 200 -14.30 -14.58 -12.60
CA LYS A 200 -14.88 -13.24 -12.65
C LYS A 200 -16.04 -13.07 -11.66
N ASP A 201 -17.03 -13.96 -11.71
CA ASP A 201 -18.22 -13.87 -10.86
C ASP A 201 -17.87 -14.07 -9.37
N ALA A 202 -16.87 -14.87 -9.07
CA ALA A 202 -16.41 -15.06 -7.69
C ALA A 202 -15.68 -13.83 -7.12
N VAL A 203 -14.89 -13.13 -7.94
CA VAL A 203 -14.29 -11.84 -7.57
C VAL A 203 -15.37 -10.76 -7.40
N ASP A 204 -16.35 -10.72 -8.30
CA ASP A 204 -17.49 -9.80 -8.19
C ASP A 204 -18.33 -10.08 -6.92
N ALA A 205 -18.46 -11.34 -6.51
CA ALA A 205 -19.15 -11.73 -5.28
C ALA A 205 -18.41 -11.25 -4.02
N ASP A 206 -17.09 -11.37 -3.99
CA ASP A 206 -16.27 -10.84 -2.88
C ASP A 206 -16.36 -9.31 -2.80
N LEU A 207 -16.35 -8.60 -3.94
CA LEU A 207 -16.56 -7.16 -4.00
C LEU A 207 -17.95 -6.77 -3.46
N ALA A 208 -18.99 -7.52 -3.81
CA ALA A 208 -20.36 -7.29 -3.30
C ALA A 208 -20.44 -7.55 -1.79
N LEU A 209 -19.78 -8.61 -1.29
CA LEU A 209 -19.68 -8.90 0.13
C LEU A 209 -18.96 -7.76 0.88
N ALA A 210 -17.81 -7.31 0.39
CA ALA A 210 -17.07 -6.19 0.97
C ALA A 210 -17.96 -4.94 1.09
N THR A 211 -18.67 -4.60 0.01
CA THR A 211 -19.63 -3.48 0.00
C THR A 211 -20.73 -3.65 1.04
N LYS A 212 -21.31 -4.86 1.14
CA LYS A 212 -22.38 -5.19 2.09
C LYS A 212 -21.96 -5.01 3.54
N ILE A 213 -20.71 -5.34 3.88
CA ILE A 213 -20.17 -5.23 5.25
C ILE A 213 -19.50 -3.89 5.53
N GLY A 214 -19.48 -2.96 4.56
CA GLY A 214 -18.89 -1.63 4.71
C GLY A 214 -17.39 -1.55 4.46
N ALA A 215 -16.72 -2.60 4.00
CA ALA A 215 -15.31 -2.57 3.61
C ALA A 215 -15.14 -1.81 2.28
N ASN A 216 -14.88 -0.50 2.35
CA ASN A 216 -14.88 0.41 1.19
C ASN A 216 -13.49 0.78 0.68
N GLY A 217 -12.44 0.21 1.26
CA GLY A 217 -11.04 0.48 0.90
C GLY A 217 -10.11 -0.67 1.22
N THR A 218 -8.90 -0.63 0.67
CA THR A 218 -7.92 -1.72 0.83
C THR A 218 -6.57 -1.24 1.35
N PRO A 219 -5.88 -2.09 2.14
CA PRO A 219 -6.41 -3.32 2.73
C PRO A 219 -7.40 -3.03 3.85
N THR A 220 -8.42 -3.86 4.02
CA THR A 220 -9.27 -3.89 5.21
C THR A 220 -9.16 -5.26 5.85
N PHE A 221 -8.92 -5.29 7.14
CA PHE A 221 -8.77 -6.51 7.92
C PHE A 221 -9.88 -6.64 8.95
N TYR A 222 -10.17 -7.89 9.31
CA TYR A 222 -11.03 -8.23 10.45
C TYR A 222 -10.34 -9.31 11.29
N VAL A 223 -10.14 -9.02 12.58
CA VAL A 223 -9.63 -9.97 13.57
C VAL A 223 -10.81 -10.47 14.41
N ASN A 224 -11.27 -11.70 14.19
CA ASN A 224 -12.51 -12.22 14.80
C ASN A 224 -13.69 -11.23 14.69
N GLY A 225 -13.87 -10.62 13.51
CA GLY A 225 -14.92 -9.64 13.25
C GLY A 225 -14.60 -8.20 13.68
N GLN A 226 -13.51 -7.94 14.40
CA GLN A 226 -13.07 -6.59 14.76
C GLN A 226 -12.31 -5.94 13.60
N PRO A 227 -12.73 -4.78 13.09
CA PRO A 227 -12.11 -4.14 11.94
C PRO A 227 -10.74 -3.53 12.28
N LEU A 228 -9.84 -3.62 11.32
CA LEU A 228 -8.56 -2.92 11.30
C LEU A 228 -8.31 -2.42 9.86
N VAL A 229 -8.49 -1.15 9.63
CA VAL A 229 -8.50 -0.56 8.28
C VAL A 229 -7.14 0.00 7.91
N GLY A 230 -6.72 -0.27 6.66
CA GLY A 230 -5.48 0.22 6.08
C GLY A 230 -4.24 -0.60 6.43
N ALA A 231 -3.13 -0.27 5.77
CA ALA A 231 -1.83 -0.90 6.03
C ALA A 231 -1.25 -0.42 7.37
N GLN A 232 -1.79 -0.95 8.44
CA GLN A 232 -1.38 -0.63 9.82
C GLN A 232 -0.04 -1.29 10.17
N PRO A 233 0.73 -0.71 11.10
CA PRO A 233 1.96 -1.34 11.57
C PRO A 233 1.65 -2.64 12.34
N LEU A 234 2.61 -3.57 12.36
CA LEU A 234 2.49 -4.86 13.05
C LEU A 234 1.95 -4.74 14.49
N ALA A 235 2.34 -3.69 15.22
CA ALA A 235 1.90 -3.49 16.60
C ALA A 235 0.37 -3.38 16.74
N ALA A 236 -0.33 -2.84 15.75
CA ALA A 236 -1.79 -2.75 15.76
C ALA A 236 -2.44 -4.14 15.59
N PHE A 237 -1.90 -4.97 14.70
CA PHE A 237 -2.33 -6.37 14.55
C PHE A 237 -2.09 -7.16 15.83
N LYS A 238 -0.88 -7.04 16.41
CA LYS A 238 -0.52 -7.72 17.66
C LYS A 238 -1.47 -7.37 18.79
N ALA A 239 -1.83 -6.11 18.94
CA ALA A 239 -2.75 -5.68 19.99
C ALA A 239 -4.13 -6.37 19.90
N LEU A 240 -4.68 -6.52 18.69
CA LEU A 240 -5.97 -7.20 18.48
C LEU A 240 -5.84 -8.71 18.59
N ILE A 241 -4.82 -9.31 17.98
CA ILE A 241 -4.60 -10.76 17.99
C ILE A 241 -4.32 -11.25 19.42
N ASP A 242 -3.39 -10.60 20.13
CA ASP A 242 -3.01 -11.01 21.48
C ASP A 242 -4.16 -10.83 22.48
N ALA A 243 -5.01 -9.82 22.30
CA ALA A 243 -6.24 -9.66 23.09
C ALA A 243 -7.27 -10.79 22.82
N ALA A 244 -7.36 -11.26 21.57
CA ALA A 244 -8.26 -12.35 21.18
C ALA A 244 -7.74 -13.75 21.57
N LEU A 245 -6.45 -13.89 21.91
CA LEU A 245 -5.82 -15.13 22.35
C LEU A 245 -5.89 -15.35 23.87
N GLN A 246 -6.34 -14.35 24.66
CA GLN A 246 -6.50 -14.43 26.12
C GLN A 246 -7.81 -15.10 26.50
#